data_1cbefd86c9cd99489ea9f18e81775978
#
_entry.id   1cbefd86c9cd99489ea9f18e81775978
#
_cell.length_a   1.000
_cell.length_b   1.000
_cell.length_c   1.000
_cell.angle_alpha   90.00
_cell.angle_beta   90.00
_cell.angle_gamma   90.00
#
_symmetry.space_group_name_H-M   'P 1'
#
loop_
_entity.id
_entity.type
_entity.pdbx_description
1 polymer ?
#
loop_
_entity_poly.entity_id
_entity_poly.type
_entity_poly.pdbx_seq_one_letter_code
_entity_poly.pdbx_strand_id
1 'polypeptide(L)'
;MVLERKMVLDDNDIYCPVRATLALLGQKWVPHIIHELMIGKRRFNELAHDVGGCNSRTLRDRLKSLESLDVVSRNIVAIMPPWVEYELTPKGRQLGEALLDLERWGRAYMITPCV
;
A
#
# COMPACT_ATOMS: atom_id res chain seq x y z
N MET A 1 12.71 16.95 5.41
CA MET A 1 12.22 15.78 4.71
C MET A 1 11.31 16.19 3.58
N VAL A 2 11.52 15.65 2.42
CA VAL A 2 10.74 15.98 1.24
C VAL A 2 9.72 14.88 0.99
N LEU A 3 8.47 15.28 0.88
CA LEU A 3 7.39 14.35 0.53
C LEU A 3 7.14 14.41 -0.97
N GLU A 4 6.93 13.25 -1.56
CA GLU A 4 6.55 13.17 -2.95
C GLU A 4 5.18 13.81 -3.16
N ARG A 5 5.05 14.51 -4.28
CA ARG A 5 3.84 15.28 -4.58
C ARG A 5 2.79 14.50 -5.35
N LYS A 6 2.88 13.18 -5.36
CA LYS A 6 1.88 12.34 -6.04
C LYS A 6 0.55 12.33 -5.30
N MET A 7 0.59 12.55 -4.01
CA MET A 7 -0.59 12.80 -3.20
C MET A 7 -0.75 14.30 -3.00
N VAL A 8 -1.99 14.75 -3.01
CA VAL A 8 -2.29 16.14 -2.68
C VAL A 8 -2.37 16.25 -1.16
N LEU A 9 -1.37 16.92 -0.58
CA LEU A 9 -1.32 17.20 0.84
C LEU A 9 -1.42 18.69 1.04
N ASP A 10 -2.16 19.13 2.04
CA ASP A 10 -2.17 20.53 2.41
C ASP A 10 -0.93 20.84 3.29
N ASP A 11 -0.71 22.12 3.62
CA ASP A 11 0.45 22.51 4.40
C ASP A 11 0.46 21.86 5.79
N ASN A 12 -0.71 21.64 6.37
CA ASN A 12 -0.81 21.01 7.67
C ASN A 12 -0.38 19.55 7.62
N ASP A 13 -0.75 18.85 6.56
CA ASP A 13 -0.37 17.46 6.37
C ASP A 13 1.14 17.30 6.22
N ILE A 14 1.78 18.23 5.50
CA ILE A 14 3.23 18.19 5.28
C ILE A 14 4.00 18.28 6.60
N TYR A 15 3.53 19.11 7.52
CA TYR A 15 4.23 19.35 8.78
C TYR A 15 3.76 18.46 9.93
N CYS A 16 2.77 17.62 9.72
CA CYS A 16 2.27 16.71 10.74
C CYS A 16 2.43 15.26 10.28
N PRO A 17 3.37 14.50 10.88
CA PRO A 17 3.57 13.11 10.48
C PRO A 17 2.29 12.26 10.58
N VAL A 18 1.46 12.49 11.57
CA VAL A 18 0.21 11.75 11.73
C VAL A 18 -0.73 12.05 10.58
N ARG A 19 -0.91 13.33 10.26
CA ARG A 19 -1.79 13.73 9.15
C ARG A 19 -1.29 13.20 7.82
N ALA A 20 0.01 13.32 7.57
CA ALA A 20 0.60 12.84 6.33
C ALA A 20 0.39 11.33 6.16
N THR A 21 0.62 10.58 7.23
CA THR A 21 0.47 9.13 7.20
C THR A 21 -1.00 8.74 7.02
N LEU A 22 -1.91 9.40 7.74
CA LEU A 22 -3.33 9.11 7.60
C LEU A 22 -3.88 9.52 6.24
N ALA A 23 -3.32 10.57 5.63
CA ALA A 23 -3.70 10.94 4.27
C ALA A 23 -3.37 9.82 3.28
N LEU A 24 -2.22 9.19 3.46
CA LEU A 24 -1.84 8.03 2.63
C LEU A 24 -2.75 6.84 2.91
N LEU A 25 -2.87 6.45 4.18
CA LEU A 25 -3.64 5.28 4.57
C LEU A 25 -5.14 5.46 4.36
N GLY A 26 -5.60 6.71 4.29
CA GLY A 26 -7.00 7.02 4.03
C GLY A 26 -7.41 6.86 2.58
N GLN A 27 -6.47 6.71 1.67
CA GLN A 27 -6.81 6.40 0.29
C GLN A 27 -7.33 4.98 0.20
N LYS A 28 -8.47 4.84 -0.43
CA LYS A 28 -9.12 3.54 -0.52
C LYS A 28 -8.20 2.50 -1.12
N TRP A 29 -8.15 1.34 -0.50
CA TRP A 29 -7.37 0.17 -0.90
C TRP A 29 -5.88 0.22 -0.53
N VAL A 30 -5.31 1.37 -0.17
CA VAL A 30 -3.88 1.45 0.16
C VAL A 30 -3.51 0.53 1.33
N PRO A 31 -4.20 0.55 2.48
CA PRO A 31 -3.86 -0.38 3.56
C PRO A 31 -4.00 -1.84 3.14
N HIS A 32 -5.00 -2.16 2.34
CA HIS A 32 -5.23 -3.53 1.85
C HIS A 32 -4.07 -4.00 0.99
N ILE A 33 -3.59 -3.14 0.10
CA ILE A 33 -2.46 -3.46 -0.78
C ILE A 33 -1.21 -3.73 0.05
N ILE A 34 -0.91 -2.85 1.00
CA ILE A 34 0.27 -3.00 1.86
C ILE A 34 0.16 -4.29 2.68
N HIS A 35 -1.00 -4.56 3.23
CA HIS A 35 -1.25 -5.77 4.02
C HIS A 35 -0.97 -7.04 3.19
N GLU A 36 -1.47 -7.10 1.97
CA GLU A 36 -1.22 -8.24 1.09
C GLU A 36 0.25 -8.40 0.74
N LEU A 37 0.93 -7.29 0.46
CA LEU A 37 2.35 -7.32 0.13
C LEU A 37 3.25 -7.63 1.33
N MET A 38 2.74 -7.51 2.55
CA MET A 38 3.46 -7.98 3.75
C MET A 38 3.61 -9.49 3.75
N ILE A 39 2.65 -10.19 3.17
CA ILE A 39 2.68 -11.66 3.07
C ILE A 39 3.77 -12.08 2.09
N GLY A 40 3.91 -11.35 0.99
CA GLY A 40 4.93 -11.62 -0.01
C GLY A 40 4.66 -10.85 -1.30
N LYS A 41 5.65 -10.85 -2.18
CA LYS A 41 5.51 -10.18 -3.47
C LYS A 41 4.39 -10.81 -4.31
N ARG A 42 3.78 -10.00 -5.16
CA ARG A 42 2.64 -10.40 -5.99
C ARG A 42 2.74 -9.83 -7.38
N ARG A 43 2.25 -10.58 -8.35
CA ARG A 43 1.97 -10.04 -9.68
C ARG A 43 0.69 -9.22 -9.62
N PHE A 44 0.50 -8.35 -10.60
CA PHE A 44 -0.67 -7.47 -10.64
C PHE A 44 -1.99 -8.25 -10.50
N ASN A 45 -2.13 -9.32 -11.29
CA ASN A 45 -3.37 -10.10 -11.28
C ASN A 45 -3.61 -10.81 -9.95
N GLU A 46 -2.53 -11.30 -9.32
CA GLU A 46 -2.62 -11.92 -8.01
C GLU A 46 -3.07 -10.91 -6.97
N LEU A 47 -2.47 -9.72 -7.01
CA LEU A 47 -2.82 -8.66 -6.09
C LEU A 47 -4.26 -8.20 -6.29
N ALA A 48 -4.70 -8.08 -7.54
CA ALA A 48 -6.07 -7.71 -7.86
C ALA A 48 -7.07 -8.74 -7.30
N HIS A 49 -6.74 -10.00 -7.38
CA HIS A 49 -7.57 -11.07 -6.82
C HIS A 49 -7.57 -11.02 -5.29
N ASP A 50 -6.38 -10.89 -4.68
CA ASP A 50 -6.24 -10.97 -3.23
C ASP A 50 -6.83 -9.76 -2.50
N VAL A 51 -6.72 -8.57 -3.09
CA VAL A 51 -7.34 -7.37 -2.51
C VAL A 51 -8.86 -7.46 -2.60
N GLY A 52 -9.38 -7.98 -3.71
CA GLY A 52 -10.81 -8.21 -3.89
C GLY A 52 -11.64 -6.93 -3.96
N GLY A 53 -12.50 -6.81 -4.95
CA GLY A 53 -13.39 -5.67 -5.04
C GLY A 53 -12.79 -4.37 -5.57
N CYS A 54 -11.48 -4.31 -5.72
CA CYS A 54 -10.81 -3.15 -6.29
C CYS A 54 -10.72 -3.31 -7.80
N ASN A 55 -11.19 -2.31 -8.57
CA ASN A 55 -11.06 -2.42 -10.02
C ASN A 55 -9.62 -2.20 -10.46
N SER A 56 -9.28 -2.71 -11.64
CA SER A 56 -7.91 -2.71 -12.16
C SER A 56 -7.33 -1.31 -12.29
N ARG A 57 -8.13 -0.34 -12.70
CA ARG A 57 -7.66 1.03 -12.86
C ARG A 57 -7.29 1.65 -11.53
N THR A 58 -8.14 1.49 -10.51
CA THR A 58 -7.86 2.00 -9.17
C THR A 58 -6.63 1.33 -8.58
N LEU A 59 -6.52 0.02 -8.72
CA LEU A 59 -5.35 -0.71 -8.23
C LEU A 59 -4.08 -0.20 -8.89
N ARG A 60 -4.11 -0.01 -10.20
CA ARG A 60 -2.96 0.51 -10.94
C ARG A 60 -2.57 1.91 -10.46
N ASP A 61 -3.56 2.77 -10.25
CA ASP A 61 -3.32 4.12 -9.76
C ASP A 61 -2.72 4.12 -8.36
N ARG A 62 -3.23 3.28 -7.47
CA ARG A 62 -2.71 3.15 -6.11
C ARG A 62 -1.28 2.64 -6.11
N LEU A 63 -0.99 1.64 -6.93
CA LEU A 63 0.36 1.10 -7.03
C LEU A 63 1.34 2.15 -7.55
N LYS A 64 0.95 2.97 -8.53
CA LYS A 64 1.80 4.05 -9.02
C LYS A 64 2.10 5.07 -7.93
N SER A 65 1.11 5.43 -7.14
CA SER A 65 1.31 6.35 -6.02
C SER A 65 2.27 5.77 -5.00
N LEU A 66 2.11 4.50 -4.66
CA LEU A 66 2.98 3.82 -3.70
C LEU A 66 4.40 3.67 -4.22
N GLU A 67 4.58 3.43 -5.52
CA GLU A 67 5.91 3.44 -6.14
C GLU A 67 6.56 4.82 -6.01
N SER A 68 5.80 5.87 -6.29
CA SER A 68 6.30 7.25 -6.22
C SER A 68 6.76 7.63 -4.82
N LEU A 69 6.13 7.06 -3.80
CA LEU A 69 6.48 7.30 -2.40
C LEU A 69 7.57 6.34 -1.90
N ASP A 70 8.07 5.47 -2.77
CA ASP A 70 9.06 4.47 -2.43
C ASP A 70 8.56 3.48 -1.35
N VAL A 71 7.28 3.23 -1.34
CA VAL A 71 6.66 2.24 -0.45
C VAL A 71 6.62 0.87 -1.13
N VAL A 72 6.43 0.86 -2.45
CA VAL A 72 6.36 -0.35 -3.26
C VAL A 72 7.36 -0.24 -4.39
N SER A 73 8.01 -1.36 -4.71
CA SER A 73 8.85 -1.45 -5.90
C SER A 73 8.17 -2.34 -6.95
N ARG A 74 8.35 -1.95 -8.20
CA ARG A 74 7.84 -2.68 -9.35
C ARG A 74 9.03 -3.29 -10.08
N ASN A 75 9.08 -4.60 -10.11
CA ASN A 75 10.22 -5.33 -10.66
C ASN A 75 9.82 -6.08 -11.91
N ILE A 76 10.52 -5.80 -13.00
CA ILE A 76 10.32 -6.54 -14.26
C ILE A 76 11.17 -7.78 -14.19
N VAL A 77 10.51 -8.94 -14.14
CA VAL A 77 11.18 -10.24 -14.04
C VAL A 77 11.49 -10.78 -15.43
N ALA A 78 10.57 -10.58 -16.37
CA ALA A 78 10.73 -11.02 -17.75
C ALA A 78 9.98 -10.10 -18.68
N ILE A 79 10.48 -9.98 -19.92
CA ILE A 79 9.85 -9.13 -20.93
C ILE A 79 8.92 -9.94 -21.82
N MET A 80 9.30 -11.17 -22.13
CA MET A 80 8.55 -12.03 -23.04
C MET A 80 8.49 -13.46 -22.46
N PRO A 81 7.33 -13.92 -21.97
CA PRO A 81 6.11 -13.14 -21.74
C PRO A 81 6.31 -12.10 -20.63
N PRO A 82 5.52 -11.02 -20.61
CA PRO A 82 5.66 -9.98 -19.59
C PRO A 82 5.42 -10.54 -18.20
N TRP A 83 6.35 -10.24 -17.31
CA TRP A 83 6.25 -10.68 -15.92
C TRP A 83 6.74 -9.55 -15.02
N VAL A 84 5.82 -8.96 -14.27
CA VAL A 84 6.10 -7.85 -13.36
C VAL A 84 5.60 -8.25 -11.98
N GLU A 85 6.45 -8.03 -10.98
CA GLU A 85 6.11 -8.29 -9.59
C GLU A 85 6.19 -7.01 -8.79
N TYR A 86 5.32 -6.91 -7.79
CA TYR A 86 5.30 -5.81 -6.84
C TYR A 86 5.69 -6.33 -5.47
N GLU A 87 6.49 -5.58 -4.76
CA GLU A 87 6.87 -5.92 -3.39
C GLU A 87 7.09 -4.66 -2.59
N LEU A 88 7.01 -4.80 -1.26
CA LEU A 88 7.30 -3.68 -0.37
C LEU A 88 8.79 -3.40 -0.36
N THR A 89 9.13 -2.12 -0.36
CA THR A 89 10.49 -1.67 -0.08
C THR A 89 10.75 -1.80 1.42
N PRO A 90 12.00 -1.64 1.89
CA PRO A 90 12.25 -1.59 3.33
C PRO A 90 11.40 -0.53 4.05
N LYS A 91 11.24 0.63 3.42
CA LYS A 91 10.36 1.70 3.93
C LYS A 91 8.90 1.25 3.98
N GLY A 92 8.44 0.60 2.92
CA GLY A 92 7.08 0.08 2.87
C GLY A 92 6.84 -1.03 3.87
N ARG A 93 7.85 -1.85 4.13
CA ARG A 93 7.75 -2.91 5.13
C ARG A 93 7.60 -2.35 6.54
N GLN A 94 8.30 -1.26 6.84
CA GLN A 94 8.12 -0.58 8.13
C GLN A 94 6.70 -0.06 8.29
N LEU A 95 6.12 0.50 7.23
CA LEU A 95 4.73 0.93 7.26
C LEU A 95 3.79 -0.27 7.46
N GLY A 96 4.08 -1.37 6.78
CA GLY A 96 3.31 -2.61 6.94
C GLY A 96 3.34 -3.15 8.36
N GLU A 97 4.48 -3.04 9.04
CA GLU A 97 4.61 -3.46 10.43
C GLU A 97 3.73 -2.60 11.34
N ALA A 98 3.64 -1.30 11.08
CA ALA A 98 2.73 -0.43 11.82
C ALA A 98 1.27 -0.82 11.60
N LEU A 99 0.93 -1.26 10.39
CA LEU A 99 -0.41 -1.77 10.10
C LEU A 99 -0.72 -3.05 10.85
N LEU A 100 0.28 -3.90 11.10
CA LEU A 100 0.07 -5.10 11.90
C LEU A 100 -0.33 -4.76 13.33
N ASP A 101 0.20 -3.68 13.89
CA ASP A 101 -0.21 -3.19 15.20
C ASP A 101 -1.66 -2.74 15.17
N LEU A 102 -2.07 -2.03 14.13
CA LEU A 102 -3.46 -1.63 13.94
C LEU A 102 -4.37 -2.84 13.78
N GLU A 103 -3.93 -3.86 13.04
CA GLU A 103 -4.68 -5.09 12.89
C GLU A 103 -4.87 -5.78 14.23
N ARG A 104 -3.85 -5.79 15.07
CA ARG A 104 -3.91 -6.38 16.40
C ARG A 104 -4.95 -5.65 17.25
N TRP A 105 -4.95 -4.33 17.21
CA TRP A 105 -5.95 -3.52 17.91
C TRP A 105 -7.36 -3.85 17.40
N GLY A 106 -7.50 -3.92 16.07
CA GLY A 106 -8.78 -4.23 15.45
C GLY A 106 -9.30 -5.61 15.85
N ARG A 107 -8.40 -6.58 15.92
CA ARG A 107 -8.76 -7.94 16.30
C ARG A 107 -9.22 -8.02 17.76
N ALA A 108 -8.65 -7.17 18.61
CA ALA A 108 -9.01 -7.13 20.03
C ALA A 108 -10.33 -6.41 20.30
N TYR A 109 -10.65 -5.38 19.53
CA TYR A 109 -11.74 -4.47 19.84
C TYR A 109 -12.82 -4.38 18.77
N MET A 110 -12.50 -4.68 17.53
CA MET A 110 -13.50 -4.74 16.47
C MET A 110 -14.00 -6.18 16.39
N ILE A 111 -15.28 -6.34 16.45
CA ILE A 111 -15.92 -7.65 16.70
C ILE A 111 -15.71 -8.63 15.55
N THR A 112 -15.71 -8.15 14.32
CA THR A 112 -15.67 -9.03 13.17
C THR A 112 -14.24 -9.37 12.81
N PRO A 113 -13.84 -10.64 12.83
CA PRO A 113 -12.50 -11.00 12.37
C PRO A 113 -12.34 -10.67 10.90
N CYS A 114 -11.14 -10.27 10.53
CA CYS A 114 -10.79 -10.02 9.14
C CYS A 114 -10.67 -11.37 8.44
N VAL A 115 -11.54 -11.61 7.50
CA VAL A 115 -11.59 -12.87 6.77
C VAL A 115 -10.89 -12.72 5.43
#